data_0741b20da2024911bfc885e132731294
#
_entry.id   0741b20da2024911bfc885e132731294
#
_cell.length_a   1.000
_cell.length_b   1.000
_cell.length_c   1.000
_cell.angle_alpha   90.00
_cell.angle_beta   90.00
_cell.angle_gamma   90.00
#
_symmetry.space_group_name_H-M   'P 1'
#
loop_
_entity.id
_entity.type
_entity.pdbx_description
1 polymer ?
#
loop_
_entity_poly.entity_id
_entity_poly.type
_entity_poly.pdbx_seq_one_letter_code
_entity_poly.pdbx_strand_id
1 'polypeptide(L)' 'MKVIVCGAGQVGTSIARYLAQEGNDVTVIDQSAELTRKIADTLDVKTVTGYASHPAVLQQAGLPCGK' A
#
# COMPACT_ATOMS: atom_id res chain seq x y z
N MET A 1 -1.92 -9.42 10.32
CA MET A 1 -1.64 -8.04 10.73
C MET A 1 -1.83 -7.11 9.54
N LYS A 2 -2.42 -5.95 9.76
CA LYS A 2 -2.58 -4.95 8.71
C LYS A 2 -1.34 -4.07 8.63
N VAL A 3 -0.78 -3.95 7.44
CA VAL A 3 0.44 -3.17 7.22
C VAL A 3 0.21 -2.21 6.06
N ILE A 4 0.63 -0.96 6.24
CA ILE A 4 0.55 0.05 5.20
C ILE A 4 1.96 0.37 4.73
N VAL A 5 2.20 0.25 3.44
CA VAL A 5 3.49 0.60 2.84
C VAL A 5 3.31 1.87 2.03
N CYS A 6 4.03 2.91 2.42
CA CYS A 6 3.96 4.20 1.73
C CYS A 6 5.09 4.26 0.70
N GLY A 7 4.72 4.22 -0.57
CA GLY A 7 5.67 4.25 -1.66
C GLY A 7 5.72 2.92 -2.38
N ALA A 8 5.56 2.97 -3.71
CA ALA A 8 5.53 1.79 -4.56
C ALA A 8 6.79 1.64 -5.38
N GLY A 9 7.89 2.24 -4.92
CA GLY A 9 9.17 2.08 -5.57
C GLY A 9 9.75 0.68 -5.33
N GLN A 10 10.99 0.48 -5.78
CA GLN A 10 11.60 -0.84 -5.70
C GLN A 10 11.69 -1.36 -4.27
N VAL A 11 12.08 -0.51 -3.33
CA VAL A 11 12.20 -0.91 -1.93
C VAL A 11 10.83 -1.22 -1.34
N GLY A 12 9.86 -0.34 -1.57
CA GLY A 12 8.50 -0.55 -1.06
C GLY A 12 7.88 -1.81 -1.62
N THR A 13 8.09 -2.08 -2.89
CA THR A 13 7.58 -3.29 -3.53
C THR A 13 8.18 -4.55 -2.88
N SER A 14 9.48 -4.52 -2.60
CA SER A 14 10.16 -5.66 -1.97
C SER A 14 9.62 -5.92 -0.57
N ILE A 15 9.41 -4.86 0.20
CA ILE A 15 8.88 -4.96 1.55
C ILE A 15 7.45 -5.50 1.50
N ALA A 16 6.63 -4.98 0.59
CA ALA A 16 5.25 -5.43 0.46
C ALA A 16 5.18 -6.90 0.10
N ARG A 17 6.05 -7.36 -0.80
CA ARG A 17 6.10 -8.76 -1.19
C ARG A 17 6.44 -9.64 0.00
N TYR A 18 7.45 -9.25 0.74
CA TYR A 18 7.88 -10.02 1.90
C TYR A 18 6.76 -10.14 2.93
N LEU A 19 6.13 -9.01 3.25
CA LEU A 19 5.08 -9.01 4.26
C LEU A 19 3.84 -9.78 3.81
N ALA A 20 3.51 -9.70 2.53
CA ALA A 20 2.38 -10.46 1.99
C ALA A 20 2.64 -11.96 2.07
N GLN A 21 3.87 -12.38 1.82
CA GLN A 21 4.25 -13.78 1.92
C GLN A 21 4.15 -14.30 3.36
N GLU A 22 4.28 -13.41 4.33
CA GLU A 22 4.16 -13.76 5.74
C GLU A 22 2.71 -13.82 6.22
N GLY A 23 1.76 -13.61 5.32
CA GLY A 23 0.35 -13.71 5.66
C GLY A 23 -0.26 -12.42 6.19
N ASN A 24 0.40 -11.30 6.01
CA ASN A 24 -0.11 -10.01 6.45
C ASN A 24 -1.04 -9.40 5.40
N ASP A 25 -1.98 -8.58 5.86
CA ASP A 25 -2.82 -7.75 5.00
C ASP A 25 -2.04 -6.50 4.64
N VAL A 26 -1.48 -6.46 3.44
CA VAL A 26 -0.64 -5.36 3.03
C VAL A 26 -1.41 -4.43 2.10
N THR A 27 -1.30 -3.13 2.37
CA THR A 27 -1.84 -2.09 1.50
C THR A 27 -0.70 -1.18 1.10
N VAL A 28 -0.56 -0.93 -0.20
CA VAL A 28 0.49 -0.06 -0.72
C VAL A 28 -0.15 1.24 -1.20
N ILE A 29 0.41 2.35 -0.76
CA ILE A 29 -0.07 3.68 -1.15
C ILE A 29 1.02 4.39 -1.94
N ASP A 30 0.68 4.92 -3.08
CA ASP A 30 1.60 5.73 -3.88
C ASP A 30 0.80 6.73 -4.70
N GLN A 31 1.43 7.87 -4.99
CA GLN A 31 0.78 8.88 -5.82
C GLN A 31 0.74 8.49 -7.29
N SER A 32 1.53 7.53 -7.71
CA SER A 32 1.59 7.08 -9.10
C SER A 32 0.63 5.92 -9.32
N ALA A 33 -0.41 6.16 -10.12
CA ALA A 33 -1.37 5.11 -10.46
C ALA A 33 -0.70 4.00 -11.26
N GLU A 34 0.31 4.33 -12.04
CA GLU A 34 1.02 3.34 -12.83
C GLU A 34 1.75 2.34 -11.93
N LEU A 35 2.41 2.83 -10.89
CA LEU A 35 3.13 1.96 -9.96
C LEU A 35 2.18 1.11 -9.12
N THR A 36 1.08 1.70 -8.64
CA THR A 36 0.13 0.94 -7.84
C THR A 36 -0.54 -0.15 -8.67
N ARG A 37 -0.86 0.15 -9.93
CA ARG A 37 -1.45 -0.85 -10.81
C ARG A 37 -0.48 -2.01 -11.06
N LYS A 38 0.79 -1.68 -11.28
CA LYS A 38 1.81 -2.68 -11.52
C LYS A 38 1.96 -3.62 -10.33
N ILE A 39 1.94 -3.06 -9.14
CA ILE A 39 2.04 -3.85 -7.92
C ILE A 39 0.80 -4.71 -7.73
N ALA A 40 -0.38 -4.15 -7.98
CA ALA A 40 -1.61 -4.91 -7.84
C ALA A 40 -1.65 -6.11 -8.79
N ASP A 41 -1.06 -5.97 -9.97
CA ASP A 41 -1.01 -7.07 -10.93
C ASP A 41 0.02 -8.14 -10.54
N THR A 42 1.04 -7.75 -9.81
CA THR A 42 2.16 -8.62 -9.49
C THR A 42 2.01 -9.28 -8.12
N LEU A 43 1.48 -8.54 -7.16
CA LEU A 43 1.37 -9.01 -5.77
C LEU A 43 -0.09 -9.05 -5.35
N ASP A 44 -0.38 -9.96 -4.44
CA ASP A 44 -1.72 -10.08 -3.86
C ASP A 44 -1.83 -9.10 -2.68
N VAL A 45 -1.87 -7.81 -3.01
CA VAL A 45 -1.96 -6.75 -2.02
C VAL A 45 -2.98 -5.71 -2.46
N LYS A 46 -3.51 -4.96 -1.50
CA LYS A 46 -4.40 -3.87 -1.80
C LYS A 46 -3.57 -2.63 -2.14
N THR A 47 -4.03 -1.85 -3.11
CA THR A 47 -3.34 -0.63 -3.49
C THR A 47 -4.28 0.56 -3.43
N VAL A 48 -3.74 1.71 -3.04
CA VAL A 48 -4.46 2.98 -3.01
C VAL A 48 -3.59 4.01 -3.69
N THR A 49 -4.15 4.74 -4.64
CA THR A 49 -3.43 5.80 -5.35
C THR A 49 -3.73 7.14 -4.68
N GLY A 50 -2.70 7.83 -4.24
CA GLY A 50 -2.84 9.11 -3.57
C GLY A 50 -1.67 9.39 -2.67
N TYR A 51 -1.77 10.49 -1.90
CA TYR A 51 -0.72 10.86 -0.97
C TYR A 51 -1.03 10.27 0.40
N ALA A 52 -0.09 9.54 0.95
CA ALA A 52 -0.28 8.89 2.26
C ALA A 52 -0.52 9.88 3.38
N SER A 53 -0.09 11.14 3.21
CA SER A 53 -0.30 12.17 4.21
C SER A 53 -1.75 12.69 4.25
N HIS A 54 -2.57 12.35 3.26
CA HIS A 54 -3.97 12.79 3.23
C HIS A 54 -4.84 11.83 4.04
N PRO A 55 -5.60 12.34 5.01
CA PRO A 55 -6.43 11.46 5.84
C PRO A 55 -7.40 10.60 5.04
N ALA A 56 -7.96 11.15 3.96
CA ALA A 56 -8.89 10.38 3.13
C ALA A 56 -8.21 9.17 2.50
N VAL A 57 -6.97 9.31 2.08
CA VAL A 57 -6.22 8.20 1.48
C VAL A 57 -5.94 7.13 2.52
N LEU A 58 -5.50 7.53 3.71
CA LEU A 58 -5.25 6.58 4.79
C LEU A 58 -6.53 5.86 5.21
N GLN A 59 -7.64 6.58 5.20
CA GLN A 59 -8.93 5.99 5.53
C GLN A 59 -9.32 4.93 4.51
N GLN A 60 -9.09 5.19 3.23
CA GLN A 60 -9.33 4.20 2.18
C GLN A 60 -8.46 2.97 2.36
N ALA A 61 -7.27 3.15 2.90
CA ALA A 61 -6.35 2.04 3.15
C ALA A 61 -6.72 1.25 4.40
N GLY A 62 -7.69 1.70 5.17
CA GLY A 62 -8.18 0.96 6.32
C GLY A 62 -7.66 1.44 7.65
N LEU A 63 -6.98 2.58 7.70
CA LEU A 63 -6.50 3.15 8.95
C LEU A 63 -7.55 4.11 9.52
N PRO A 64 -7.67 4.17 10.85
CA PRO A 64 -8.55 5.16 11.46
C PRO A 64 -8.08 6.56 11.14
N CYS A 65 -9.01 7.44 10.84
CA CYS A 65 -8.73 8.81 10.53
C CYS A 65 -8.65 9.63 11.83
N GLY A 66 -7.79 10.63 11.86
CA GLY A 66 -7.83 11.63 12.91
C GLY A 66 -7.15 11.25 14.21
N LYS A 67 -6.25 10.35 14.17
CA LYS A 67 -5.53 10.00 15.40
C LYS A 67 -4.06 10.07 15.23
#